data_c41635dbf4a1cff8ead5aedf55951ea0
#
_entry.id   c41635dbf4a1cff8ead5aedf55951ea0
#
_cell.length_a   1.000
_cell.length_b   1.000
_cell.length_c   1.000
_cell.angle_alpha   90.00
_cell.angle_beta   90.00
_cell.angle_gamma   90.00
#
_symmetry.space_group_name_H-M   'P 1'
#
loop_
_entity.id
_entity.type
_entity.pdbx_description
1 polymer ?
#
loop_
_entity_poly.entity_id
_entity_poly.type
_entity_poly.pdbx_seq_one_letter_code
_entity_poly.pdbx_strand_id
1 'polypeptide(L)'
;MSTTEMTREAWLDRRRAGIGGSDVAALLGLSRWKTPLDVFLDKTGRAEPIPDNEPMLWGRLLEPLVIAEFSRRHGITVDGLTGVLEHPEHPWMLASLDGWAPDLRAVVEAKTARTADGWGEPGSDEIPAYYQTQVAHYMAVTGAQMAFIPVLIGASDFRTYQVERDEDFIADLVEAERAFWHDHVLANVPPDPVNAADAARLWLRDNGETLEVPPEIADDVDELRALRADAKDLEERIGSIEERLKLTFRDAAEIAAGGRTLATFKTQTRKGLDTKGLTAAHPAIADAFRTETTFRVLRLK
;
A
#
# COMPACT_ATOMS: atom_id res chain seq x y z
N MET A 1 10.83 -26.55 -25.97
CA MET A 1 11.07 -27.00 -24.57
C MET A 1 9.82 -26.61 -23.80
N SER A 2 9.16 -27.58 -23.14
CA SER A 2 7.91 -27.35 -22.42
C SER A 2 8.20 -26.46 -21.21
N THR A 3 7.72 -25.20 -21.25
CA THR A 3 7.72 -24.31 -20.08
C THR A 3 6.66 -24.83 -19.11
N THR A 4 7.11 -25.54 -18.07
CA THR A 4 6.22 -25.89 -16.96
C THR A 4 5.75 -24.59 -16.34
N GLU A 5 4.45 -24.29 -16.40
CA GLU A 5 3.87 -23.14 -15.68
C GLU A 5 4.26 -23.24 -14.21
N MET A 6 4.93 -22.21 -13.71
CA MET A 6 5.32 -22.09 -12.31
C MET A 6 4.05 -21.96 -11.46
N THR A 7 3.91 -22.76 -10.40
CA THR A 7 2.81 -22.60 -9.47
C THR A 7 2.88 -21.22 -8.79
N ARG A 8 1.75 -20.66 -8.35
CA ARG A 8 1.71 -19.37 -7.62
C ARG A 8 2.62 -19.39 -6.39
N GLU A 9 2.69 -20.50 -5.69
CA GLU A 9 3.54 -20.67 -4.51
C GLU A 9 5.02 -20.60 -4.87
N ALA A 10 5.46 -21.36 -5.88
CA ALA A 10 6.83 -21.32 -6.38
C ALA A 10 7.22 -19.94 -6.91
N TRP A 11 6.27 -19.22 -7.53
CA TRP A 11 6.48 -17.84 -7.99
C TRP A 11 6.64 -16.86 -6.81
N LEU A 12 5.83 -17.00 -5.75
CA LEU A 12 5.98 -16.19 -4.54
C LEU A 12 7.31 -16.44 -3.85
N ASP A 13 7.73 -17.70 -3.73
CA ASP A 13 9.01 -18.06 -3.14
C ASP A 13 10.19 -17.51 -3.96
N ARG A 14 10.09 -17.58 -5.30
CA ARG A 14 11.10 -17.00 -6.18
C ARG A 14 11.18 -15.47 -6.02
N ARG A 15 10.06 -14.78 -5.89
CA ARG A 15 10.04 -13.34 -5.66
C ARG A 15 10.65 -12.91 -4.33
N ARG A 16 10.62 -13.77 -3.30
CA ARG A 16 11.26 -13.48 -2.01
C ARG A 16 12.78 -13.51 -2.11
N ALA A 17 13.34 -14.23 -3.08
CA ALA A 17 14.78 -14.35 -3.27
C ALA A 17 15.45 -13.08 -3.83
N GLY A 18 14.69 -12.02 -4.11
CA GLY A 18 15.23 -10.75 -4.61
C GLY A 18 14.21 -9.62 -4.59
N ILE A 19 14.64 -8.44 -5.04
CA ILE A 19 13.82 -7.24 -5.21
C ILE A 19 13.12 -7.32 -6.56
N GLY A 20 11.80 -7.20 -6.59
CA GLY A 20 11.02 -7.08 -7.82
C GLY A 20 10.63 -5.64 -8.11
N GLY A 21 10.32 -5.29 -9.36
CA GLY A 21 9.99 -3.91 -9.76
C GLY A 21 8.88 -3.27 -8.93
N SER A 22 7.88 -4.04 -8.48
CA SER A 22 6.82 -3.53 -7.58
C SER A 22 7.27 -3.21 -6.15
N ASP A 23 8.47 -3.63 -5.75
CA ASP A 23 9.01 -3.36 -4.42
C ASP A 23 9.82 -2.05 -4.38
N VAL A 24 10.36 -1.63 -5.54
CA VAL A 24 11.29 -0.50 -5.66
C VAL A 24 10.70 0.81 -5.17
N ALA A 25 9.47 1.13 -5.55
CA ALA A 25 8.80 2.33 -5.06
C ALA A 25 8.67 2.36 -3.54
N ALA A 26 8.51 1.21 -2.89
CA ALA A 26 8.44 1.12 -1.44
C ALA A 26 9.81 1.37 -0.80
N LEU A 27 10.89 0.85 -1.38
CA LEU A 27 12.25 1.09 -0.90
C LEU A 27 12.60 2.57 -0.89
N LEU A 28 12.12 3.31 -1.90
CA LEU A 28 12.37 4.75 -2.08
C LEU A 28 11.36 5.63 -1.33
N GLY A 29 10.42 5.06 -0.58
CA GLY A 29 9.38 5.82 0.12
C GLY A 29 8.32 6.45 -0.81
N LEU A 30 8.25 6.04 -2.07
CA LEU A 30 7.31 6.56 -3.07
C LEU A 30 5.99 5.78 -3.12
N SER A 31 5.95 4.59 -2.53
CA SER A 31 4.73 3.78 -2.50
C SER A 31 3.76 4.28 -1.43
N ARG A 32 2.48 4.38 -1.80
CA ARG A 32 1.39 4.66 -0.85
C ARG A 32 0.81 3.40 -0.19
N TRP A 33 1.26 2.21 -0.58
CA TRP A 33 0.71 0.93 -0.13
C TRP A 33 1.66 0.11 0.73
N LYS A 34 2.96 0.29 0.54
CA LYS A 34 4.02 -0.46 1.22
C LYS A 34 5.11 0.48 1.71
N THR A 35 5.72 0.12 2.82
CA THR A 35 6.91 0.78 3.37
C THR A 35 8.17 -0.06 3.09
N PRO A 36 9.38 0.50 3.27
CA PRO A 36 10.60 -0.30 3.27
C PRO A 36 10.56 -1.47 4.25
N LEU A 37 9.91 -1.29 5.41
CA LEU A 37 9.73 -2.36 6.40
C LEU A 37 8.86 -3.49 5.86
N ASP A 38 7.81 -3.20 5.11
CA ASP A 38 6.96 -4.23 4.49
C ASP A 38 7.76 -5.10 3.52
N VAL A 39 8.61 -4.46 2.69
CA VAL A 39 9.50 -5.19 1.77
C VAL A 39 10.49 -6.05 2.55
N PHE A 40 11.14 -5.50 3.55
CA PHE A 40 12.07 -6.24 4.40
C PHE A 40 11.43 -7.48 5.04
N LEU A 41 10.24 -7.35 5.60
CA LEU A 41 9.51 -8.46 6.21
C LEU A 41 9.09 -9.53 5.17
N ASP A 42 8.70 -9.11 3.96
CA ASP A 42 8.40 -10.03 2.87
C ASP A 42 9.64 -10.82 2.44
N LYS A 43 10.76 -10.13 2.17
CA LYS A 43 12.01 -10.77 1.72
C LYS A 43 12.65 -11.66 2.78
N THR A 44 12.42 -11.39 4.04
CA THR A 44 12.90 -12.21 5.17
C THR A 44 11.89 -13.25 5.65
N GLY A 45 10.75 -13.43 4.93
CA GLY A 45 9.74 -14.44 5.24
C GLY A 45 8.94 -14.18 6.52
N ARG A 46 8.92 -12.93 6.99
CA ARG A 46 8.23 -12.50 8.23
C ARG A 46 6.94 -11.74 7.96
N ALA A 47 6.62 -11.45 6.69
CA ALA A 47 5.38 -10.79 6.34
C ALA A 47 4.18 -11.73 6.51
N GLU A 48 3.09 -11.21 7.08
CA GLU A 48 1.81 -11.92 7.04
C GLU A 48 1.29 -11.95 5.59
N PRO A 49 0.65 -13.06 5.17
CA PRO A 49 0.05 -13.13 3.85
C PRO A 49 -0.98 -12.03 3.65
N ILE A 50 -0.84 -11.26 2.57
CA ILE A 50 -1.85 -10.25 2.21
C ILE A 50 -3.02 -10.96 1.53
N PRO A 51 -4.24 -10.90 2.09
CA PRO A 51 -5.42 -11.47 1.44
C PRO A 51 -5.65 -10.80 0.09
N ASP A 52 -6.05 -11.60 -0.90
CA ASP A 52 -6.46 -11.07 -2.20
C ASP A 52 -7.67 -10.13 -2.05
N ASN A 53 -7.70 -9.07 -2.83
CA ASN A 53 -8.78 -8.10 -2.81
C ASN A 53 -9.30 -7.80 -4.22
N GLU A 54 -10.48 -7.19 -4.32
CA GLU A 54 -11.12 -6.88 -5.60
C GLU A 54 -10.20 -6.11 -6.59
N PRO A 55 -9.49 -5.04 -6.18
CA PRO A 55 -8.55 -4.36 -7.09
C PRO A 55 -7.45 -5.27 -7.64
N MET A 56 -6.89 -6.16 -6.81
CA MET A 56 -5.85 -7.11 -7.25
C MET A 56 -6.42 -8.16 -8.21
N LEU A 57 -7.62 -8.66 -7.92
CA LEU A 57 -8.32 -9.61 -8.80
C LEU A 57 -8.58 -9.00 -10.17
N TRP A 58 -9.20 -7.81 -10.18
CA TRP A 58 -9.52 -7.12 -11.45
C TRP A 58 -8.27 -6.71 -12.22
N GLY A 59 -7.18 -6.31 -11.54
CA GLY A 59 -5.90 -6.06 -12.19
C GLY A 59 -5.45 -7.26 -13.02
N ARG A 60 -5.38 -8.44 -12.41
CA ARG A 60 -4.97 -9.68 -13.09
C ARG A 60 -5.92 -10.13 -14.20
N LEU A 61 -7.23 -9.93 -14.03
CA LEU A 61 -8.21 -10.30 -15.06
C LEU A 61 -8.17 -9.37 -16.27
N LEU A 62 -7.87 -8.09 -16.08
CA LEU A 62 -7.85 -7.09 -17.13
C LEU A 62 -6.47 -6.98 -17.82
N GLU A 63 -5.39 -7.36 -17.17
CA GLU A 63 -4.02 -7.32 -17.71
C GLU A 63 -3.92 -7.89 -19.14
N PRO A 64 -4.33 -9.15 -19.42
CA PRO A 64 -4.24 -9.69 -20.78
C PRO A 64 -5.11 -8.94 -21.80
N LEU A 65 -6.22 -8.34 -21.38
CA LEU A 65 -7.07 -7.53 -22.26
C LEU A 65 -6.42 -6.18 -22.57
N VAL A 66 -5.76 -5.56 -21.58
CA VAL A 66 -5.00 -4.30 -21.75
C VAL A 66 -3.85 -4.53 -22.73
N ILE A 67 -3.10 -5.63 -22.60
CA ILE A 67 -2.01 -6.01 -23.51
C ILE A 67 -2.54 -6.26 -24.92
N ALA A 68 -3.62 -7.02 -25.05
CA ALA A 68 -4.21 -7.33 -26.36
C ALA A 68 -4.70 -6.05 -27.07
N GLU A 69 -5.31 -5.12 -26.35
CA GLU A 69 -5.77 -3.85 -26.90
C GLU A 69 -4.61 -2.94 -27.28
N PHE A 70 -3.52 -2.93 -26.51
CA PHE A 70 -2.27 -2.24 -26.87
C PHE A 70 -1.71 -2.78 -28.17
N SER A 71 -1.54 -4.10 -28.28
CA SER A 71 -1.06 -4.76 -29.51
C SER A 71 -1.93 -4.40 -30.71
N ARG A 72 -3.24 -4.45 -30.56
CA ARG A 72 -4.20 -4.12 -31.63
C ARG A 72 -4.10 -2.66 -32.09
N ARG A 73 -3.96 -1.70 -31.15
CA ARG A 73 -3.92 -0.26 -31.49
C ARG A 73 -2.62 0.15 -32.15
N HIS A 74 -1.52 -0.41 -31.68
CA HIS A 74 -0.18 0.02 -32.10
C HIS A 74 0.45 -0.91 -33.18
N GLY A 75 -0.15 -2.07 -33.47
CA GLY A 75 0.43 -3.07 -34.36
C GLY A 75 1.73 -3.68 -33.84
N ILE A 76 1.92 -3.66 -32.50
CA ILE A 76 3.11 -4.18 -31.83
C ILE A 76 2.79 -5.60 -31.34
N THR A 77 3.63 -6.56 -31.73
CA THR A 77 3.56 -7.91 -31.18
C THR A 77 4.06 -7.89 -29.75
N VAL A 78 3.31 -8.48 -28.83
CA VAL A 78 3.70 -8.62 -27.43
C VAL A 78 3.66 -10.10 -27.03
N ASP A 79 4.80 -10.61 -26.62
CA ASP A 79 4.94 -11.96 -26.09
C ASP A 79 4.66 -11.94 -24.59
N GLY A 80 3.83 -12.87 -24.11
CA GLY A 80 3.70 -13.14 -22.69
C GLY A 80 4.95 -13.87 -22.19
N LEU A 81 5.61 -13.31 -21.18
CA LEU A 81 6.76 -13.97 -20.55
C LEU A 81 6.27 -14.69 -19.28
N THR A 82 6.48 -16.00 -19.25
CA THR A 82 6.22 -16.80 -18.05
C THR A 82 7.49 -16.94 -17.23
N GLY A 83 7.45 -16.54 -15.97
CA GLY A 83 8.56 -16.72 -15.04
C GLY A 83 9.15 -15.41 -14.52
N VAL A 84 10.26 -15.56 -13.82
CA VAL A 84 11.00 -14.46 -13.20
C VAL A 84 12.37 -14.37 -13.87
N LEU A 85 12.67 -13.20 -14.43
CA LEU A 85 14.00 -12.88 -14.97
C LEU A 85 14.91 -12.39 -13.85
N GLU A 86 16.21 -12.63 -14.01
CA GLU A 86 17.25 -12.16 -13.10
C GLU A 86 18.19 -11.20 -13.83
N HIS A 87 18.62 -10.15 -13.16
CA HIS A 87 19.66 -9.27 -13.68
C HIS A 87 20.98 -10.05 -13.81
N PRO A 88 21.69 -9.94 -14.94
CA PRO A 88 22.88 -10.76 -15.20
C PRO A 88 24.03 -10.53 -14.20
N GLU A 89 24.17 -9.31 -13.67
CA GLU A 89 25.23 -8.95 -12.72
C GLU A 89 24.73 -8.84 -11.27
N HIS A 90 23.41 -8.63 -11.08
CA HIS A 90 22.76 -8.45 -9.80
C HIS A 90 21.63 -9.46 -9.59
N PRO A 91 21.93 -10.75 -9.26
CA PRO A 91 20.93 -11.83 -9.22
C PRO A 91 19.77 -11.59 -8.24
N TRP A 92 19.91 -10.65 -7.33
CA TRP A 92 18.89 -10.21 -6.41
C TRP A 92 17.89 -9.21 -7.03
N MET A 93 18.13 -8.69 -8.23
CA MET A 93 17.16 -7.89 -9.00
C MET A 93 16.34 -8.83 -9.89
N LEU A 94 15.03 -8.84 -9.67
CA LEU A 94 14.11 -9.78 -10.29
C LEU A 94 13.01 -9.04 -11.06
N ALA A 95 12.71 -9.49 -12.27
CA ALA A 95 11.61 -8.93 -13.07
C ALA A 95 10.59 -10.01 -13.44
N SER A 96 9.31 -9.72 -13.20
CA SER A 96 8.17 -10.44 -13.75
C SER A 96 7.43 -9.46 -14.65
N LEU A 97 7.58 -9.61 -15.95
CA LEU A 97 6.99 -8.70 -16.93
C LEU A 97 5.58 -9.16 -17.31
N ASP A 98 4.67 -8.21 -17.49
CA ASP A 98 3.34 -8.50 -18.06
C ASP A 98 3.44 -8.84 -19.55
N GLY A 99 4.42 -8.24 -20.26
CA GLY A 99 4.69 -8.51 -21.66
C GLY A 99 6.06 -8.02 -22.14
N TRP A 100 6.47 -8.57 -23.26
CA TRP A 100 7.70 -8.20 -23.97
C TRP A 100 7.41 -7.94 -25.44
N ALA A 101 7.84 -6.81 -25.97
CA ALA A 101 7.75 -6.48 -27.40
C ALA A 101 9.08 -6.83 -28.09
N PRO A 102 9.22 -8.01 -28.73
CA PRO A 102 10.51 -8.52 -29.20
C PRO A 102 11.12 -7.67 -30.31
N ASP A 103 10.31 -7.17 -31.25
CA ASP A 103 10.77 -6.37 -32.37
C ASP A 103 11.36 -5.02 -31.92
N LEU A 104 10.89 -4.48 -30.81
CA LEU A 104 11.33 -3.22 -30.22
C LEU A 104 12.28 -3.40 -29.04
N ARG A 105 12.46 -4.63 -28.58
CA ARG A 105 13.19 -4.97 -27.35
C ARG A 105 12.71 -4.12 -26.17
N ALA A 106 11.40 -4.04 -26.00
CA ALA A 106 10.77 -3.17 -25.02
C ALA A 106 9.94 -3.95 -23.99
N VAL A 107 9.94 -3.45 -22.75
CA VAL A 107 9.03 -3.91 -21.71
C VAL A 107 7.62 -3.43 -22.01
N VAL A 108 6.62 -4.25 -21.74
CA VAL A 108 5.21 -3.85 -21.75
C VAL A 108 4.65 -4.13 -20.35
N GLU A 109 4.19 -3.08 -19.67
CA GLU A 109 3.66 -3.15 -18.31
C GLU A 109 2.23 -2.63 -18.27
N ALA A 110 1.27 -3.52 -18.16
CA ALA A 110 -0.16 -3.21 -18.18
C ALA A 110 -0.64 -2.64 -16.86
N LYS A 111 -1.47 -1.60 -16.90
CA LYS A 111 -2.03 -0.97 -15.71
C LYS A 111 -3.53 -0.80 -15.79
N THR A 112 -4.17 -0.81 -14.62
CA THR A 112 -5.54 -0.33 -14.41
C THR A 112 -5.54 0.76 -13.36
N ALA A 113 -6.28 1.85 -13.60
CA ALA A 113 -6.37 2.98 -12.67
C ALA A 113 -7.83 3.41 -12.51
N ARG A 114 -8.22 3.92 -11.33
CA ARG A 114 -9.56 4.45 -11.10
C ARG A 114 -9.74 5.84 -11.71
N THR A 115 -8.71 6.66 -11.60
CA THR A 115 -8.67 8.06 -12.04
C THR A 115 -7.40 8.33 -12.83
N ALA A 116 -7.36 9.44 -13.52
CA ALA A 116 -6.19 9.90 -14.26
C ALA A 116 -5.16 10.65 -13.40
N ASP A 117 -5.31 10.64 -12.08
CA ASP A 117 -4.41 11.35 -11.17
C ASP A 117 -2.96 10.83 -11.29
N GLY A 118 -2.05 11.73 -11.58
CA GLY A 118 -0.63 11.42 -11.78
C GLY A 118 -0.28 10.87 -13.16
N TRP A 119 -1.26 10.76 -14.06
CA TRP A 119 -1.04 10.41 -15.47
C TRP A 119 -1.08 11.67 -16.31
N GLY A 120 -0.02 11.93 -17.09
CA GLY A 120 0.06 13.07 -18.01
C GLY A 120 -0.70 12.86 -19.33
N GLU A 121 -0.30 13.61 -20.34
CA GLU A 121 -0.89 13.49 -21.68
C GLU A 121 -0.58 12.10 -22.30
N PRO A 122 -1.55 11.47 -22.97
CA PRO A 122 -1.33 10.20 -23.64
C PRO A 122 -0.16 10.26 -24.63
N GLY A 123 0.74 9.28 -24.59
CA GLY A 123 1.93 9.22 -25.42
C GLY A 123 3.17 9.89 -24.82
N SER A 124 3.04 10.59 -23.69
CA SER A 124 4.18 11.13 -22.93
C SER A 124 4.83 10.06 -22.05
N ASP A 125 5.87 10.45 -21.32
CA ASP A 125 6.53 9.68 -20.27
C ASP A 125 6.01 10.03 -18.86
N GLU A 126 5.04 10.94 -18.75
CA GLU A 126 4.46 11.40 -17.49
C GLU A 126 3.52 10.35 -16.89
N ILE A 127 4.08 9.42 -16.12
CA ILE A 127 3.36 8.39 -15.35
C ILE A 127 3.62 8.57 -13.86
N PRO A 128 2.78 8.01 -12.97
CA PRO A 128 3.02 8.06 -11.53
C PRO A 128 4.43 7.55 -11.17
N ALA A 129 5.16 8.28 -10.31
CA ALA A 129 6.55 8.01 -9.96
C ALA A 129 6.81 6.57 -9.51
N TYR A 130 5.85 5.96 -8.80
CA TYR A 130 5.96 4.55 -8.39
C TYR A 130 5.91 3.55 -9.56
N TYR A 131 5.36 3.91 -10.71
CA TYR A 131 5.45 3.11 -11.93
C TYR A 131 6.71 3.42 -12.73
N GLN A 132 7.21 4.67 -12.68
CA GLN A 132 8.50 5.00 -13.29
C GLN A 132 9.62 4.15 -12.68
N THR A 133 9.68 4.04 -11.36
CA THR A 133 10.68 3.19 -10.69
C THR A 133 10.53 1.72 -11.05
N GLN A 134 9.31 1.22 -11.20
CA GLN A 134 9.04 -0.16 -11.59
C GLN A 134 9.56 -0.47 -13.00
N VAL A 135 9.25 0.38 -13.98
CA VAL A 135 9.69 0.14 -15.38
C VAL A 135 11.18 0.37 -15.55
N ALA A 136 11.78 1.32 -14.82
CA ALA A 136 13.23 1.52 -14.80
C ALA A 136 13.97 0.27 -14.28
N HIS A 137 13.48 -0.32 -13.18
CA HIS A 137 13.99 -1.59 -12.67
C HIS A 137 13.87 -2.71 -13.72
N TYR A 138 12.75 -2.81 -14.42
CA TYR A 138 12.58 -3.81 -15.47
C TYR A 138 13.54 -3.57 -16.65
N MET A 139 13.74 -2.32 -17.03
CA MET A 139 14.73 -1.96 -18.06
C MET A 139 16.17 -2.27 -17.59
N ALA A 140 16.48 -2.11 -16.29
CA ALA A 140 17.75 -2.52 -15.73
C ALA A 140 17.95 -4.03 -15.88
N VAL A 141 16.99 -4.84 -15.45
CA VAL A 141 17.07 -6.31 -15.48
C VAL A 141 17.15 -6.86 -16.91
N THR A 142 16.40 -6.28 -17.86
CA THR A 142 16.26 -6.82 -19.23
C THR A 142 17.22 -6.23 -20.23
N GLY A 143 17.83 -5.08 -19.94
CA GLY A 143 18.60 -4.30 -20.92
C GLY A 143 17.71 -3.61 -21.97
N ALA A 144 16.39 -3.52 -21.76
CA ALA A 144 15.47 -2.82 -22.64
C ALA A 144 15.79 -1.33 -22.71
N GLN A 145 15.57 -0.73 -23.90
CA GLN A 145 15.81 0.70 -24.12
C GLN A 145 14.56 1.55 -23.90
N MET A 146 13.40 0.91 -23.78
CA MET A 146 12.13 1.57 -23.52
C MET A 146 11.13 0.63 -22.84
N ALA A 147 10.11 1.22 -22.24
CA ALA A 147 8.94 0.54 -21.72
C ALA A 147 7.66 1.19 -22.25
N PHE A 148 6.66 0.39 -22.59
CA PHE A 148 5.31 0.84 -22.86
C PHE A 148 4.42 0.54 -21.65
N ILE A 149 3.62 1.54 -21.29
CA ILE A 149 2.70 1.45 -20.17
C ILE A 149 1.26 1.69 -20.68
N PRO A 150 0.62 0.66 -21.26
CA PRO A 150 -0.80 0.73 -21.54
C PRO A 150 -1.60 0.71 -20.24
N VAL A 151 -2.55 1.63 -20.11
CA VAL A 151 -3.39 1.75 -18.91
C VAL A 151 -4.86 1.90 -19.28
N LEU A 152 -5.72 1.19 -18.56
CA LEU A 152 -7.17 1.36 -18.61
C LEU A 152 -7.63 2.16 -17.39
N ILE A 153 -8.08 3.40 -17.60
CA ILE A 153 -8.52 4.33 -16.55
C ILE A 153 -10.04 4.34 -16.50
N GLY A 154 -10.61 4.19 -15.30
CA GLY A 154 -12.06 4.26 -15.09
C GLY A 154 -12.87 3.25 -15.92
N ALA A 155 -12.24 2.13 -16.34
CA ALA A 155 -12.81 1.08 -17.19
C ALA A 155 -13.21 1.50 -18.62
N SER A 156 -12.89 2.71 -19.09
CA SER A 156 -13.31 3.21 -20.41
C SER A 156 -12.29 4.10 -21.13
N ASP A 157 -11.31 4.66 -20.45
CA ASP A 157 -10.27 5.51 -21.02
C ASP A 157 -8.98 4.71 -21.12
N PHE A 158 -8.64 4.32 -22.35
CA PHE A 158 -7.43 3.55 -22.64
C PHE A 158 -6.34 4.47 -23.18
N ARG A 159 -5.25 4.58 -22.43
CA ARG A 159 -4.09 5.39 -22.79
C ARG A 159 -2.84 4.52 -22.86
N THR A 160 -1.83 5.02 -23.56
CA THR A 160 -0.50 4.41 -23.65
C THR A 160 0.53 5.47 -23.36
N TYR A 161 1.51 5.12 -22.52
CA TYR A 161 2.67 5.96 -22.19
C TYR A 161 3.93 5.22 -22.64
N GLN A 162 5.00 5.99 -22.91
CA GLN A 162 6.29 5.44 -23.30
C GLN A 162 7.38 6.08 -22.45
N VAL A 163 8.16 5.25 -21.78
CA VAL A 163 9.30 5.68 -20.99
C VAL A 163 10.57 5.18 -21.64
N GLU A 164 11.48 6.08 -21.94
CA GLU A 164 12.81 5.75 -22.46
C GLU A 164 13.76 5.41 -21.30
N ARG A 165 14.77 4.62 -21.61
CA ARG A 165 15.79 4.22 -20.65
C ARG A 165 16.65 5.43 -20.28
N ASP A 166 16.76 5.71 -18.99
CA ASP A 166 17.63 6.70 -18.39
C ASP A 166 18.71 5.98 -17.57
N GLU A 167 19.96 6.02 -18.07
CA GLU A 167 21.07 5.29 -17.44
C GLU A 167 21.45 5.88 -16.08
N ASP A 168 21.39 7.21 -15.93
CA ASP A 168 21.73 7.86 -14.66
C ASP A 168 20.69 7.53 -13.60
N PHE A 169 19.42 7.60 -13.94
CA PHE A 169 18.32 7.20 -13.05
C PHE A 169 18.39 5.71 -12.67
N ILE A 170 18.69 4.85 -13.64
CA ILE A 170 18.85 3.41 -13.40
C ILE A 170 20.05 3.15 -12.49
N ALA A 171 21.17 3.83 -12.67
CA ALA A 171 22.34 3.65 -11.81
C ALA A 171 22.04 4.00 -10.35
N ASP A 172 21.38 5.14 -10.12
CA ASP A 172 20.95 5.55 -8.78
C ASP A 172 19.98 4.55 -8.16
N LEU A 173 19.05 4.03 -8.97
CA LEU A 173 18.07 3.03 -8.56
C LEU A 173 18.74 1.73 -8.13
N VAL A 174 19.64 1.21 -8.95
CA VAL A 174 20.41 -0.03 -8.67
C VAL A 174 21.22 0.12 -7.39
N GLU A 175 21.82 1.28 -7.15
CA GLU A 175 22.59 1.54 -5.93
C GLU A 175 21.69 1.57 -4.68
N ALA A 176 20.53 2.21 -4.76
CA ALA A 176 19.57 2.23 -3.66
C ALA A 176 19.03 0.82 -3.34
N GLU A 177 18.70 0.04 -4.37
CA GLU A 177 18.26 -1.34 -4.22
C GLU A 177 19.38 -2.23 -3.66
N ARG A 178 20.63 -2.04 -4.12
CA ARG A 178 21.80 -2.75 -3.63
C ARG A 178 22.02 -2.48 -2.13
N ALA A 179 21.98 -1.21 -1.73
CA ALA A 179 22.10 -0.82 -0.33
C ALA A 179 21.02 -1.50 0.52
N PHE A 180 19.75 -1.42 0.08
CA PHE A 180 18.66 -2.05 0.82
C PHE A 180 18.85 -3.58 0.93
N TRP A 181 19.19 -4.24 -0.18
CA TRP A 181 19.37 -5.70 -0.19
C TRP A 181 20.49 -6.15 0.76
N HIS A 182 21.65 -5.48 0.71
CA HIS A 182 22.81 -5.86 1.51
C HIS A 182 22.70 -5.43 2.97
N ASP A 183 22.30 -4.17 3.21
CA ASP A 183 22.36 -3.58 4.55
C ASP A 183 21.14 -3.95 5.41
N HIS A 184 20.02 -4.31 4.77
CA HIS A 184 18.82 -4.73 5.49
C HIS A 184 18.51 -6.22 5.30
N VAL A 185 18.29 -6.68 4.07
CA VAL A 185 17.79 -8.06 3.85
C VAL A 185 18.85 -9.09 4.21
N LEU A 186 20.04 -9.02 3.61
CA LEU A 186 21.12 -9.99 3.88
C LEU A 186 21.70 -9.82 5.28
N ALA A 187 21.87 -8.60 5.75
CA ALA A 187 22.32 -8.32 7.11
C ALA A 187 21.26 -8.66 8.17
N ASN A 188 20.01 -8.87 7.75
CA ASN A 188 18.87 -9.11 8.63
C ASN A 188 18.63 -7.96 9.65
N VAL A 189 18.87 -6.73 9.22
CA VAL A 189 18.67 -5.50 9.99
C VAL A 189 17.47 -4.77 9.41
N PRO A 190 16.37 -4.58 10.17
CA PRO A 190 15.22 -3.87 9.64
C PRO A 190 15.57 -2.42 9.29
N PRO A 191 14.96 -1.84 8.25
CA PRO A 191 15.06 -0.41 7.97
C PRO A 191 14.35 0.41 9.04
N ASP A 192 14.71 1.68 9.14
CA ASP A 192 14.04 2.61 10.04
C ASP A 192 12.55 2.74 9.71
N PRO A 193 11.67 2.86 10.72
CA PRO A 193 10.25 3.04 10.51
C PRO A 193 9.96 4.40 9.89
N VAL A 194 9.10 4.43 8.87
CA VAL A 194 8.68 5.67 8.21
C VAL A 194 7.34 6.20 8.70
N ASN A 195 6.66 5.45 9.57
CA ASN A 195 5.39 5.85 10.18
C ASN A 195 5.16 5.14 11.52
N ALA A 196 4.09 5.54 12.23
CA ALA A 196 3.76 4.98 13.54
C ALA A 196 3.38 3.48 13.49
N ALA A 197 2.85 2.99 12.37
CA ALA A 197 2.52 1.57 12.21
C ALA A 197 3.80 0.72 12.11
N ASP A 198 4.79 1.17 11.37
CA ASP A 198 6.10 0.52 11.31
C ASP A 198 6.79 0.51 12.69
N ALA A 199 6.76 1.65 13.38
CA ALA A 199 7.31 1.77 14.72
C ALA A 199 6.65 0.79 15.71
N ALA A 200 5.33 0.62 15.61
CA ALA A 200 4.59 -0.32 16.46
C ALA A 200 4.95 -1.79 16.16
N ARG A 201 5.27 -2.12 14.90
CA ARG A 201 5.70 -3.47 14.50
C ARG A 201 7.12 -3.79 14.93
N LEU A 202 8.03 -2.82 14.83
CA LEU A 202 9.43 -2.98 15.25
C LEU A 202 9.59 -2.95 16.76
N TRP A 203 8.86 -2.07 17.44
CA TRP A 203 8.98 -1.82 18.87
C TRP A 203 7.67 -2.10 19.61
N LEU A 204 7.23 -3.36 19.55
CA LEU A 204 5.97 -3.81 20.14
C LEU A 204 5.95 -3.61 21.67
N ARG A 205 7.11 -3.69 22.32
CA ARG A 205 7.27 -3.50 23.76
C ARG A 205 8.33 -2.43 24.02
N ASP A 206 8.14 -1.66 25.09
CA ASP A 206 9.20 -0.79 25.60
C ASP A 206 10.30 -1.63 26.29
N ASN A 207 11.47 -1.04 26.39
CA ASN A 207 12.63 -1.63 27.09
C ASN A 207 12.81 -1.08 28.51
N GLY A 208 11.90 -0.20 28.97
CA GLY A 208 11.95 0.46 30.27
C GLY A 208 12.95 1.62 30.35
N GLU A 209 13.67 1.95 29.29
CA GLU A 209 14.64 3.03 29.27
C GLU A 209 13.97 4.38 29.03
N THR A 210 14.65 5.45 29.43
CA THR A 210 14.30 6.84 29.14
C THR A 210 15.22 7.37 28.05
N LEU A 211 14.62 7.86 26.96
CA LEU A 211 15.35 8.51 25.89
C LEU A 211 15.34 10.03 26.11
N GLU A 212 16.51 10.61 26.22
CA GLU A 212 16.66 12.07 26.18
C GLU A 212 16.46 12.55 24.75
N VAL A 213 15.60 13.54 24.58
CA VAL A 213 15.21 14.05 23.26
C VAL A 213 15.61 15.52 23.11
N PRO A 214 15.82 16.00 21.86
CA PRO A 214 16.09 17.41 21.62
C PRO A 214 14.87 18.29 21.92
N PRO A 215 15.08 19.61 22.16
CA PRO A 215 14.01 20.54 22.55
C PRO A 215 12.80 20.55 21.63
N GLU A 216 13.01 20.38 20.34
CA GLU A 216 11.95 20.39 19.33
C GLU A 216 10.89 19.30 19.59
N ILE A 217 11.32 18.14 20.10
CA ILE A 217 10.37 17.05 20.47
C ILE A 217 9.61 17.42 21.76
N ALA A 218 10.23 18.18 22.67
CA ALA A 218 9.54 18.69 23.85
C ALA A 218 8.46 19.72 23.45
N ASP A 219 8.75 20.58 22.47
CA ASP A 219 7.80 21.55 21.92
C ASP A 219 6.60 20.82 21.26
N ASP A 220 6.84 19.73 20.49
CA ASP A 220 5.78 18.90 19.92
C ASP A 220 4.86 18.29 21.01
N VAL A 221 5.45 17.87 22.16
CA VAL A 221 4.67 17.36 23.29
C VAL A 221 3.79 18.45 23.89
N ASP A 222 4.29 19.67 24.04
CA ASP A 222 3.54 20.80 24.57
C ASP A 222 2.44 21.26 23.60
N GLU A 223 2.71 21.31 22.30
CA GLU A 223 1.70 21.56 21.27
C GLU A 223 0.60 20.51 21.29
N LEU A 224 0.96 19.21 21.33
CA LEU A 224 -0.02 18.13 21.42
C LEU A 224 -0.88 18.23 22.69
N ARG A 225 -0.31 18.68 23.81
CA ARG A 225 -1.04 18.90 25.06
C ARG A 225 -2.07 20.04 24.90
N ALA A 226 -1.67 21.14 24.28
CA ALA A 226 -2.56 22.27 24.00
C ALA A 226 -3.71 21.87 23.06
N LEU A 227 -3.39 21.19 21.95
CA LEU A 227 -4.39 20.73 20.98
C LEU A 227 -5.40 19.74 21.60
N ARG A 228 -4.95 18.87 22.51
CA ARG A 228 -5.86 17.98 23.25
C ARG A 228 -6.78 18.72 24.21
N ALA A 229 -6.31 19.80 24.83
CA ALA A 229 -7.14 20.64 25.67
C ALA A 229 -8.23 21.35 24.83
N ASP A 230 -7.84 21.95 23.68
CA ASP A 230 -8.77 22.59 22.76
C ASP A 230 -9.81 21.61 22.21
N ALA A 231 -9.38 20.40 21.84
CA ALA A 231 -10.27 19.33 21.37
C ALA A 231 -11.30 18.95 22.42
N LYS A 232 -10.89 18.84 23.70
CA LYS A 232 -11.79 18.56 24.81
C LYS A 232 -12.83 19.66 25.00
N ASP A 233 -12.41 20.93 24.97
CA ASP A 233 -13.31 22.07 25.09
C ASP A 233 -14.34 22.10 23.93
N LEU A 234 -13.90 21.76 22.70
CA LEU A 234 -14.80 21.62 21.56
C LEU A 234 -15.79 20.46 21.75
N GLU A 235 -15.36 19.32 22.22
CA GLU A 235 -16.23 18.16 22.51
C GLU A 235 -17.28 18.50 23.56
N GLU A 236 -16.91 19.22 24.65
CA GLU A 236 -17.83 19.68 25.68
C GLU A 236 -18.88 20.65 25.09
N ARG A 237 -18.46 21.58 24.22
CA ARG A 237 -19.39 22.53 23.54
C ARG A 237 -20.32 21.78 22.58
N ILE A 238 -19.81 20.83 21.80
CA ILE A 238 -20.63 19.98 20.90
C ILE A 238 -21.66 19.21 21.73
N GLY A 239 -21.23 18.53 22.80
CA GLY A 239 -22.09 17.79 23.68
C GLY A 239 -23.22 18.63 24.28
N SER A 240 -22.89 19.85 24.72
CA SER A 240 -23.89 20.79 25.25
C SER A 240 -24.93 21.21 24.21
N ILE A 241 -24.53 21.41 22.94
CA ILE A 241 -25.44 21.71 21.84
C ILE A 241 -26.31 20.50 21.50
N GLU A 242 -25.71 19.32 21.38
CA GLU A 242 -26.42 18.06 21.12
C GLU A 242 -27.46 17.76 22.20
N GLU A 243 -27.12 17.97 23.47
CA GLU A 243 -28.05 17.79 24.58
C GLU A 243 -29.28 18.72 24.45
N ARG A 244 -29.06 20.01 24.20
CA ARG A 244 -30.17 20.97 23.95
C ARG A 244 -31.02 20.52 22.78
N LEU A 245 -30.43 20.08 21.67
CA LEU A 245 -31.15 19.58 20.50
C LEU A 245 -31.96 18.33 20.85
N LYS A 246 -31.39 17.34 21.54
CA LYS A 246 -32.10 16.13 21.99
C LYS A 246 -33.30 16.44 22.88
N LEU A 247 -33.16 17.39 23.80
CA LEU A 247 -34.27 17.87 24.60
C LEU A 247 -35.36 18.56 23.77
N THR A 248 -34.99 19.26 22.68
CA THR A 248 -35.95 19.92 21.76
C THR A 248 -36.77 18.90 20.97
N PHE A 249 -36.16 17.75 20.61
CA PHE A 249 -36.86 16.70 19.85
C PHE A 249 -38.05 16.08 20.61
N ARG A 250 -37.98 15.94 21.94
CA ARG A 250 -38.95 15.17 22.74
C ARG A 250 -39.16 13.79 22.13
N ASP A 251 -40.35 13.51 21.61
CA ASP A 251 -40.77 12.29 20.91
C ASP A 251 -40.79 12.42 19.38
N ALA A 252 -40.47 13.61 18.85
CA ALA A 252 -40.41 13.84 17.41
C ALA A 252 -39.16 13.19 16.77
N ALA A 253 -39.33 12.64 15.59
CA ALA A 253 -38.23 12.02 14.81
C ALA A 253 -37.41 13.06 14.05
N GLU A 254 -37.98 14.28 13.80
CA GLU A 254 -37.34 15.31 12.99
C GLU A 254 -37.67 16.71 13.55
N ILE A 255 -36.73 17.64 13.40
CA ILE A 255 -36.95 19.08 13.60
C ILE A 255 -36.70 19.80 12.29
N ALA A 256 -37.54 20.80 12.01
CA ALA A 256 -37.51 21.56 10.77
C ALA A 256 -37.70 23.07 11.02
N ALA A 257 -37.17 23.88 10.11
CA ALA A 257 -37.44 25.31 10.06
C ALA A 257 -37.56 25.76 8.59
N GLY A 258 -38.54 26.62 8.32
CA GLY A 258 -38.79 27.14 6.96
C GLY A 258 -39.05 26.06 5.92
N GLY A 259 -39.68 24.94 6.30
CA GLY A 259 -39.96 23.81 5.40
C GLY A 259 -38.74 22.88 5.12
N ARG A 260 -37.57 23.13 5.72
CA ARG A 260 -36.38 22.34 5.58
C ARG A 260 -36.09 21.54 6.87
N THR A 261 -35.92 20.23 6.75
CA THR A 261 -35.45 19.37 7.86
C THR A 261 -34.04 19.81 8.27
N LEU A 262 -33.84 20.11 9.55
CA LEU A 262 -32.56 20.53 10.12
C LEU A 262 -31.80 19.36 10.74
N ALA A 263 -32.50 18.48 11.45
CA ALA A 263 -31.90 17.31 12.08
C ALA A 263 -32.94 16.20 12.29
N THR A 264 -32.45 15.00 12.45
CA THR A 264 -33.27 13.82 12.77
C THR A 264 -32.74 13.12 14.03
N PHE A 265 -33.65 12.61 14.87
CA PHE A 265 -33.35 11.83 16.05
C PHE A 265 -34.28 10.61 16.13
N LYS A 266 -33.96 9.60 15.29
CA LYS A 266 -34.80 8.42 15.08
C LYS A 266 -34.36 7.25 15.95
N THR A 267 -35.33 6.47 16.42
CA THR A 267 -35.06 5.22 17.14
C THR A 267 -34.32 4.23 16.26
N GLN A 268 -33.21 3.70 16.75
CA GLN A 268 -32.45 2.63 16.11
C GLN A 268 -32.35 1.46 17.08
N THR A 269 -32.50 0.24 16.57
CA THR A 269 -32.33 -0.98 17.35
C THR A 269 -31.07 -1.72 16.90
N ARG A 270 -30.14 -1.91 17.79
CA ARG A 270 -28.92 -2.71 17.56
C ARG A 270 -29.00 -4.00 18.38
N LYS A 271 -28.80 -5.13 17.73
CA LYS A 271 -28.57 -6.41 18.41
C LYS A 271 -27.10 -6.52 18.77
N GLY A 272 -26.79 -6.85 19.99
CA GLY A 272 -25.44 -7.08 20.50
C GLY A 272 -25.35 -8.39 21.26
N LEU A 273 -24.15 -8.90 21.44
CA LEU A 273 -23.90 -10.04 22.31
C LEU A 273 -23.66 -9.54 23.73
N ASP A 274 -24.42 -10.08 24.70
CA ASP A 274 -24.11 -9.88 26.12
C ASP A 274 -22.90 -10.75 26.49
N THR A 275 -21.72 -10.17 26.32
CA THR A 275 -20.45 -10.85 26.62
C THR A 275 -20.29 -11.16 28.12
N LYS A 276 -20.86 -10.35 29.00
CA LYS A 276 -20.83 -10.62 30.44
C LYS A 276 -21.69 -11.81 30.82
N GLY A 277 -22.92 -11.85 30.29
CA GLY A 277 -23.84 -12.98 30.47
C GLY A 277 -23.28 -14.25 29.84
N LEU A 278 -22.71 -14.17 28.63
CA LEU A 278 -22.06 -15.30 27.97
C LEU A 278 -20.89 -15.85 28.78
N THR A 279 -20.01 -14.99 29.31
CA THR A 279 -18.85 -15.40 30.12
C THR A 279 -19.30 -16.05 31.44
N ALA A 280 -20.36 -15.53 32.06
CA ALA A 280 -20.91 -16.10 33.29
C ALA A 280 -21.58 -17.46 33.09
N ALA A 281 -22.35 -17.60 31.98
CA ALA A 281 -23.08 -18.82 31.68
C ALA A 281 -22.23 -19.92 31.03
N HIS A 282 -21.23 -19.51 30.24
CA HIS A 282 -20.39 -20.40 29.42
C HIS A 282 -18.91 -20.01 29.46
N PRO A 283 -18.24 -20.08 30.64
CA PRO A 283 -16.86 -19.60 30.78
C PRO A 283 -15.87 -20.32 29.87
N ALA A 284 -16.02 -21.63 29.66
CA ALA A 284 -15.12 -22.38 28.79
C ALA A 284 -15.20 -21.94 27.32
N ILE A 285 -16.38 -21.55 26.84
CA ILE A 285 -16.55 -21.00 25.48
C ILE A 285 -15.92 -19.60 25.42
N ALA A 286 -16.20 -18.74 26.40
CA ALA A 286 -15.64 -17.40 26.44
C ALA A 286 -14.10 -17.42 26.48
N ASP A 287 -13.49 -18.34 27.25
CA ASP A 287 -12.04 -18.49 27.33
C ASP A 287 -11.42 -19.01 26.02
N ALA A 288 -12.10 -19.92 25.31
CA ALA A 288 -11.63 -20.42 24.02
C ALA A 288 -11.54 -19.32 22.92
N PHE A 289 -12.31 -18.24 23.07
CA PHE A 289 -12.30 -17.10 22.15
C PHE A 289 -11.66 -15.83 22.73
N ARG A 290 -10.99 -15.96 23.87
CA ARG A 290 -10.25 -14.84 24.45
C ARG A 290 -8.95 -14.61 23.69
N THR A 291 -8.71 -13.38 23.26
CA THR A 291 -7.49 -12.96 22.59
C THR A 291 -6.74 -11.95 23.47
N GLU A 292 -5.42 -12.02 23.43
CA GLU A 292 -4.56 -11.04 24.06
C GLU A 292 -3.89 -10.18 22.97
N THR A 293 -3.95 -8.87 23.12
CA THR A 293 -3.32 -7.92 22.20
C THR A 293 -2.34 -7.05 22.97
N THR A 294 -1.08 -7.03 22.54
CA THR A 294 -0.05 -6.17 23.11
C THR A 294 0.14 -4.94 22.23
N PHE A 295 0.12 -3.75 22.82
CA PHE A 295 0.40 -2.49 22.14
C PHE A 295 0.93 -1.43 23.12
N ARG A 296 1.66 -0.43 22.59
CA ARG A 296 2.16 0.70 23.36
C ARG A 296 1.14 1.85 23.35
N VAL A 297 1.01 2.53 24.48
CA VAL A 297 0.07 3.67 24.63
C VAL A 297 0.85 4.95 24.88
N LEU A 298 0.68 5.96 24.03
CA LEU A 298 1.24 7.30 24.23
C LEU A 298 0.43 8.03 25.31
N ARG A 299 1.09 8.37 26.42
CA ARG A 299 0.54 9.16 27.52
C ARG A 299 1.42 10.38 27.76
N LEU A 300 0.84 11.56 27.66
CA LEU A 300 1.50 12.80 28.07
C LEU A 300 1.57 12.85 29.61
N LYS A 301 2.68 13.34 30.14
CA LYS A 301 2.91 13.50 31.59
C LYS A 301 2.79 14.98 31.97
#